data_20753e951bc4f9c4701881406aa424dc
#
_entry.id   20753e951bc4f9c4701881406aa424dc
#
_cell.length_a   1.000
_cell.length_b   1.000
_cell.length_c   1.000
_cell.angle_alpha   90.00
_cell.angle_beta   90.00
_cell.angle_gamma   90.00
#
_symmetry.space_group_name_H-M   'P 1'
#
loop_
_entity.id
_entity.type
_entity.pdbx_description
1 polymer ?
#
loop_
_entity_poly.entity_id
_entity_poly.type
_entity_poly.pdbx_seq_one_letter_code
_entity_poly.pdbx_strand_id
1 'polypeptide(L)'
;TFCMSLPSFILATLLQFVFAMKLDLLPVARWGSFAQSIMPAISLAALPTAFIARLTRVNLIEAMQQDYILTARAKGLSQMQIIYKHALRNAIFPVLSYLAPLSANIFIGSFAIERIFAIPGLGHSFVQSIINRDYSMIMGLTIFYSCILLLAVWLIDTIYLFLDPRLKDR
;
A
#
# COMPACT_ATOMS: atom_id res chain seq x y z
N THR A 1 9.56 -7.53 -9.78
CA THR A 1 8.62 -8.27 -10.69
C THR A 1 8.05 -9.52 -10.05
N PHE A 2 8.85 -10.35 -9.38
CA PHE A 2 8.37 -11.62 -8.80
C PHE A 2 7.19 -11.45 -7.82
N CYS A 3 7.26 -10.51 -6.88
CA CYS A 3 6.16 -10.24 -5.93
C CYS A 3 4.87 -9.72 -6.57
N MET A 4 4.93 -9.19 -7.79
CA MET A 4 3.74 -8.73 -8.52
C MET A 4 3.00 -9.85 -9.24
N SER A 5 3.66 -10.98 -9.46
CA SER A 5 3.10 -12.14 -10.15
C SER A 5 2.43 -13.14 -9.21
N LEU A 6 2.70 -13.02 -7.90
CA LEU A 6 2.11 -13.93 -6.90
C LEU A 6 0.91 -13.27 -6.23
N PRO A 7 -0.27 -13.88 -6.27
CA PRO A 7 -1.41 -13.46 -5.45
C PRO A 7 -1.05 -13.46 -3.96
N SER A 8 -1.54 -12.46 -3.21
CA SER A 8 -1.21 -12.27 -1.79
C SER A 8 -1.53 -13.50 -0.92
N PHE A 9 -2.60 -14.23 -1.25
CA PHE A 9 -2.97 -15.43 -0.51
C PHE A 9 -2.00 -16.61 -0.74
N ILE A 10 -1.39 -16.72 -1.94
CA ILE A 10 -0.34 -17.72 -2.20
C ILE A 10 0.90 -17.36 -1.40
N LEU A 11 1.29 -16.09 -1.38
CA LEU A 11 2.41 -15.64 -0.55
C LEU A 11 2.15 -15.92 0.93
N ALA A 12 0.93 -15.65 1.41
CA ALA A 12 0.52 -15.92 2.79
C ALA A 12 0.69 -17.39 3.18
N THR A 13 0.19 -18.30 2.34
CA THR A 13 0.33 -19.75 2.58
C THR A 13 1.78 -20.24 2.48
N LEU A 14 2.59 -19.67 1.58
CA LEU A 14 4.01 -19.97 1.50
C LEU A 14 4.78 -19.50 2.74
N LEU A 15 4.51 -18.28 3.22
CA LEU A 15 5.11 -17.77 4.46
C LEU A 15 4.73 -18.66 5.67
N GLN A 16 3.46 -19.02 5.77
CA GLN A 16 2.98 -19.91 6.83
C GLN A 16 3.67 -21.27 6.77
N PHE A 17 3.79 -21.86 5.58
CA PHE A 17 4.47 -23.16 5.40
C PHE A 17 5.95 -23.09 5.77
N VAL A 18 6.67 -22.05 5.32
CA VAL A 18 8.12 -21.93 5.55
C VAL A 18 8.41 -21.53 6.99
N PHE A 19 7.83 -20.42 7.46
CA PHE A 19 8.23 -19.81 8.74
C PHE A 19 7.52 -20.44 9.95
N ALA A 20 6.31 -20.94 9.78
CA ALA A 20 5.58 -21.53 10.89
C ALA A 20 5.69 -23.07 10.94
N MET A 21 5.59 -23.75 9.78
CA MET A 21 5.55 -25.22 9.77
C MET A 21 6.94 -25.85 9.62
N LYS A 22 7.84 -25.27 8.80
CA LYS A 22 9.18 -25.84 8.58
C LYS A 22 10.23 -25.33 9.55
N LEU A 23 10.25 -24.03 9.81
CA LEU A 23 11.27 -23.38 10.63
C LEU A 23 10.85 -23.18 12.08
N ASP A 24 9.56 -23.30 12.38
CA ASP A 24 8.96 -23.07 13.71
C ASP A 24 9.37 -21.73 14.36
N LEU A 25 9.57 -20.71 13.51
CA LEU A 25 10.03 -19.38 13.95
C LEU A 25 8.87 -18.43 14.31
N LEU A 26 7.70 -18.62 13.67
CA LEU A 26 6.53 -17.77 13.83
C LEU A 26 5.28 -18.61 14.05
N PRO A 27 4.31 -18.10 14.82
CA PRO A 27 3.05 -18.84 15.09
C PRO A 27 2.21 -18.95 13.82
N VAL A 28 1.63 -20.15 13.60
CA VAL A 28 0.89 -20.52 12.38
C VAL A 28 -0.29 -19.59 12.10
N ALA A 29 -1.09 -19.27 13.12
CA ALA A 29 -2.33 -18.50 13.01
C ALA A 29 -2.70 -17.90 14.38
N ARG A 30 -3.82 -17.19 14.44
CA ARG A 30 -4.41 -16.45 15.57
C ARG A 30 -3.96 -14.98 15.59
N TRP A 31 -4.58 -14.23 16.49
CA TRP A 31 -4.37 -12.80 16.67
C TRP A 31 -4.23 -12.50 18.16
N GLY A 32 -3.24 -11.71 18.55
CA GLY A 32 -3.03 -11.30 19.94
C GLY A 32 -1.57 -11.04 20.32
N SER A 33 -0.60 -11.40 19.48
CA SER A 33 0.81 -11.06 19.72
C SER A 33 1.45 -10.42 18.49
N PHE A 34 2.53 -9.66 18.70
CA PHE A 34 3.29 -9.04 17.61
C PHE A 34 3.82 -10.08 16.61
N ALA A 35 4.30 -11.22 17.09
CA ALA A 35 4.79 -12.29 16.23
C ALA A 35 3.72 -12.83 15.26
N GLN A 36 2.45 -12.84 15.68
CA GLN A 36 1.31 -13.27 14.86
C GLN A 36 0.96 -12.27 13.76
N SER A 37 1.35 -11.00 13.88
CA SER A 37 1.08 -9.96 12.88
C SER A 37 2.11 -9.92 11.74
N ILE A 38 3.28 -10.51 11.90
CA ILE A 38 4.40 -10.40 10.95
C ILE A 38 4.05 -10.99 9.59
N MET A 39 3.65 -12.26 9.55
CA MET A 39 3.34 -12.93 8.27
C MET A 39 2.14 -12.31 7.55
N PRO A 40 1.00 -12.00 8.21
CA PRO A 40 -0.09 -11.28 7.57
C PRO A 40 0.32 -9.92 7.01
N ALA A 41 1.08 -9.15 7.77
CA ALA A 41 1.56 -7.83 7.34
C ALA A 41 2.45 -7.92 6.10
N ILE A 42 3.41 -8.85 6.07
CA ILE A 42 4.27 -9.07 4.90
C ILE A 42 3.42 -9.50 3.69
N SER A 43 2.45 -10.39 3.88
CA SER A 43 1.58 -10.88 2.80
C SER A 43 0.73 -9.75 2.19
N LEU A 44 0.21 -8.84 3.02
CA LEU A 44 -0.55 -7.67 2.56
C LEU A 44 0.35 -6.62 1.91
N ALA A 45 1.53 -6.38 2.47
CA ALA A 45 2.43 -5.31 2.03
C ALA A 45 3.22 -5.66 0.75
N ALA A 46 3.44 -6.92 0.44
CA ALA A 46 4.34 -7.34 -0.64
C ALA A 46 3.95 -6.79 -2.01
N LEU A 47 2.69 -6.91 -2.41
CA LEU A 47 2.19 -6.42 -3.70
C LEU A 47 2.20 -4.88 -3.78
N PRO A 48 1.65 -4.14 -2.82
CA PRO A 48 1.72 -2.68 -2.81
C PRO A 48 3.15 -2.15 -2.80
N THR A 49 4.04 -2.74 -2.02
CA THR A 49 5.45 -2.33 -1.96
C THR A 49 6.14 -2.51 -3.32
N ALA A 50 5.92 -3.65 -3.99
CA ALA A 50 6.47 -3.90 -5.31
C ALA A 50 5.92 -2.91 -6.36
N PHE A 51 4.64 -2.56 -6.28
CA PHE A 51 4.01 -1.59 -7.16
C PHE A 51 4.56 -0.18 -6.93
N ILE A 52 4.62 0.27 -5.67
CA ILE A 52 5.18 1.58 -5.30
C ILE A 52 6.64 1.69 -5.75
N ALA A 53 7.45 0.66 -5.51
CA ALA A 53 8.85 0.65 -5.94
C ALA A 53 8.98 0.78 -7.47
N ARG A 54 8.14 0.08 -8.24
CA ARG A 54 8.11 0.19 -9.70
C ARG A 54 7.64 1.57 -10.17
N LEU A 55 6.57 2.07 -9.59
CA LEU A 55 6.01 3.39 -9.90
C LEU A 55 7.04 4.50 -9.63
N THR A 56 7.67 4.46 -8.46
CA THR A 56 8.74 5.41 -8.09
C THR A 56 9.90 5.35 -9.07
N ARG A 57 10.33 4.14 -9.45
CA ARG A 57 11.43 3.97 -10.42
C ARG A 57 11.10 4.58 -11.77
N VAL A 58 9.91 4.32 -12.32
CA VAL A 58 9.50 4.85 -13.63
C VAL A 58 9.46 6.38 -13.58
N ASN A 59 8.77 6.95 -12.61
CA ASN A 59 8.67 8.41 -12.48
C ASN A 59 10.04 9.08 -12.22
N LEU A 60 10.93 8.39 -11.48
CA LEU A 60 12.28 8.91 -11.26
C LEU A 60 13.10 8.93 -12.55
N ILE A 61 13.00 7.91 -13.40
CA ILE A 61 13.66 7.87 -14.71
C ILE A 61 13.13 9.00 -15.60
N GLU A 62 11.83 9.21 -15.65
CA GLU A 62 11.22 10.31 -16.41
C GLU A 62 11.64 11.68 -15.88
N ALA A 63 11.66 11.87 -14.56
CA ALA A 63 12.11 13.10 -13.93
C ALA A 63 13.59 13.41 -14.27
N MET A 64 14.44 12.39 -14.32
CA MET A 64 15.87 12.53 -14.64
C MET A 64 16.15 12.95 -16.10
N GLN A 65 15.16 12.84 -16.98
CA GLN A 65 15.26 13.25 -18.40
C GLN A 65 14.78 14.69 -18.64
N GLN A 66 14.27 15.39 -17.63
CA GLN A 66 13.73 16.73 -17.76
C GLN A 66 14.82 17.82 -17.80
N ASP A 67 14.53 18.95 -18.46
CA ASP A 67 15.49 20.06 -18.68
C ASP A 67 16.00 20.68 -17.38
N TYR A 68 15.20 20.70 -16.31
CA TYR A 68 15.66 21.21 -15.02
C TYR A 68 16.80 20.38 -14.40
N ILE A 69 16.90 19.10 -14.77
CA ILE A 69 18.01 18.24 -14.36
C ILE A 69 19.30 18.61 -15.11
N LEU A 70 19.20 18.95 -16.40
CA LEU A 70 20.35 19.47 -17.17
C LEU A 70 20.88 20.75 -16.54
N THR A 71 20.00 21.67 -16.16
CA THR A 71 20.35 22.89 -15.43
C THR A 71 21.05 22.60 -14.10
N ALA A 72 20.56 21.63 -13.34
CA ALA A 72 21.16 21.24 -12.07
C ALA A 72 22.57 20.63 -12.27
N ARG A 73 22.78 19.85 -13.33
CA ARG A 73 24.11 19.32 -13.71
C ARG A 73 25.06 20.44 -14.11
N ALA A 74 24.59 21.41 -14.91
CA ALA A 74 25.40 22.56 -15.34
C ALA A 74 25.87 23.42 -14.15
N LYS A 75 25.08 23.44 -13.03
CA LYS A 75 25.45 24.08 -11.76
C LYS A 75 26.45 23.27 -10.92
N GLY A 76 26.94 22.13 -11.41
CA GLY A 76 27.93 21.31 -10.71
C GLY A 76 27.39 20.50 -9.53
N LEU A 77 26.08 20.31 -9.42
CA LEU A 77 25.49 19.49 -8.35
C LEU A 77 25.88 18.02 -8.51
N SER A 78 26.17 17.35 -7.40
CA SER A 78 26.44 15.92 -7.42
C SER A 78 25.20 15.11 -7.81
N GLN A 79 25.40 13.91 -8.37
CA GLN A 79 24.29 13.07 -8.83
C GLN A 79 23.30 12.72 -7.69
N MET A 80 23.78 12.52 -6.48
CA MET A 80 22.95 12.27 -5.30
C MET A 80 22.09 13.49 -4.94
N GLN A 81 22.66 14.70 -5.01
CA GLN A 81 21.90 15.94 -4.78
C GLN A 81 20.82 16.13 -5.85
N ILE A 82 21.12 15.83 -7.11
CA ILE A 82 20.15 15.88 -8.21
C ILE A 82 18.99 14.91 -7.95
N ILE A 83 19.31 13.66 -7.60
CA ILE A 83 18.27 12.65 -7.34
C ILE A 83 17.39 13.06 -6.16
N TYR A 84 17.95 13.34 -4.99
CA TYR A 84 17.18 13.57 -3.77
C TYR A 84 16.46 14.93 -3.72
N LYS A 85 17.13 16.01 -4.18
CA LYS A 85 16.57 17.38 -4.09
C LYS A 85 15.70 17.77 -5.29
N HIS A 86 15.96 17.23 -6.47
CA HIS A 86 15.30 17.66 -7.71
C HIS A 86 14.41 16.57 -8.31
N ALA A 87 14.95 15.38 -8.60
CA ALA A 87 14.19 14.34 -9.30
C ALA A 87 13.15 13.66 -8.40
N LEU A 88 13.54 13.22 -7.20
CA LEU A 88 12.65 12.48 -6.28
C LEU A 88 11.46 13.34 -5.85
N ARG A 89 11.67 14.63 -5.63
CA ARG A 89 10.59 15.55 -5.25
C ARG A 89 9.43 15.52 -6.26
N ASN A 90 9.73 15.47 -7.56
CA ASN A 90 8.72 15.42 -8.61
C ASN A 90 8.21 13.99 -8.84
N ALA A 91 9.09 12.99 -8.74
CA ALA A 91 8.74 11.59 -8.93
C ALA A 91 7.81 11.01 -7.85
N ILE A 92 7.72 11.65 -6.68
CA ILE A 92 6.91 11.15 -5.55
C ILE A 92 5.41 11.44 -5.72
N PHE A 93 5.01 12.44 -6.51
CA PHE A 93 3.61 12.84 -6.62
C PHE A 93 2.68 11.70 -7.10
N PRO A 94 2.98 10.95 -8.18
CA PRO A 94 2.14 9.82 -8.58
C PRO A 94 2.06 8.72 -7.51
N VAL A 95 3.10 8.57 -6.69
CA VAL A 95 3.11 7.63 -5.57
C VAL A 95 2.15 8.07 -4.48
N LEU A 96 2.15 9.36 -4.14
CA LEU A 96 1.21 9.93 -3.16
C LEU A 96 -0.24 9.73 -3.61
N SER A 97 -0.56 9.99 -4.89
CA SER A 97 -1.90 9.73 -5.44
C SER A 97 -2.33 8.28 -5.28
N TYR A 98 -1.40 7.34 -5.42
CA TYR A 98 -1.68 5.92 -5.24
C TYR A 98 -1.90 5.53 -3.78
N LEU A 99 -1.31 6.26 -2.82
CA LEU A 99 -1.45 5.93 -1.40
C LEU A 99 -2.88 6.08 -0.88
N ALA A 100 -3.70 6.97 -1.45
CA ALA A 100 -5.09 7.16 -1.01
C ALA A 100 -5.93 5.89 -1.20
N PRO A 101 -6.12 5.36 -2.43
CA PRO A 101 -6.86 4.12 -2.62
C PRO A 101 -6.17 2.91 -1.96
N LEU A 102 -4.84 2.91 -1.87
CA LEU A 102 -4.10 1.86 -1.20
C LEU A 102 -4.40 1.83 0.30
N SER A 103 -4.41 2.97 0.98
CA SER A 103 -4.71 3.03 2.41
C SER A 103 -6.12 2.52 2.70
N ALA A 104 -7.12 2.92 1.90
CA ALA A 104 -8.48 2.40 2.02
C ALA A 104 -8.52 0.87 1.85
N ASN A 105 -7.84 0.33 0.83
CA ASN A 105 -7.78 -1.11 0.62
C ASN A 105 -7.12 -1.87 1.78
N ILE A 106 -6.09 -1.29 2.41
CA ILE A 106 -5.45 -1.89 3.59
C ILE A 106 -6.40 -1.89 4.79
N PHE A 107 -7.15 -0.79 5.01
CA PHE A 107 -8.14 -0.71 6.10
C PHE A 107 -9.31 -1.68 5.92
N ILE A 108 -9.75 -1.91 4.68
CA ILE A 108 -10.75 -2.92 4.35
C ILE A 108 -10.26 -4.33 4.72
N GLY A 109 -8.94 -4.53 4.67
CA GLY A 109 -8.32 -5.83 4.90
C GLY A 109 -8.42 -6.76 3.69
N SER A 110 -7.93 -7.97 3.90
CA SER A 110 -8.03 -9.04 2.89
C SER A 110 -8.70 -10.24 3.50
N PHE A 111 -9.93 -10.50 3.10
CA PHE A 111 -10.68 -11.69 3.53
C PHE A 111 -9.84 -12.98 3.44
N ALA A 112 -9.10 -13.16 2.34
CA ALA A 112 -8.29 -14.36 2.16
C ALA A 112 -7.16 -14.45 3.21
N ILE A 113 -6.47 -13.36 3.49
CA ILE A 113 -5.39 -13.31 4.49
C ILE A 113 -5.95 -13.42 5.90
N GLU A 114 -7.05 -12.73 6.20
CA GLU A 114 -7.74 -12.85 7.48
C GLU A 114 -8.16 -14.31 7.77
N ARG A 115 -8.64 -15.01 6.75
CA ARG A 115 -9.05 -16.42 6.88
C ARG A 115 -7.85 -17.36 7.04
N ILE A 116 -6.76 -17.15 6.28
CA ILE A 116 -5.54 -17.98 6.36
C ILE A 116 -4.93 -17.89 7.77
N PHE A 117 -4.84 -16.69 8.33
CA PHE A 117 -4.21 -16.45 9.63
C PHE A 117 -5.20 -16.43 10.80
N ALA A 118 -6.48 -16.73 10.56
CA ALA A 118 -7.53 -16.70 11.56
C ALA A 118 -7.61 -15.35 12.32
N ILE A 119 -7.55 -14.24 11.59
CA ILE A 119 -7.63 -12.88 12.11
C ILE A 119 -9.12 -12.48 12.15
N PRO A 120 -9.64 -11.95 13.28
CA PRO A 120 -11.00 -11.44 13.36
C PRO A 120 -11.09 -10.05 12.69
N GLY A 121 -11.11 -10.03 11.36
CA GLY A 121 -11.11 -8.80 10.57
C GLY A 121 -12.46 -8.47 9.93
N LEU A 122 -12.59 -7.24 9.42
CA LEU A 122 -13.82 -6.75 8.79
C LEU A 122 -14.07 -7.39 7.42
N GLY A 123 -13.03 -7.78 6.70
CA GLY A 123 -13.16 -8.46 5.41
C GLY A 123 -13.84 -9.83 5.57
N HIS A 124 -13.53 -10.58 6.61
CA HIS A 124 -14.22 -11.81 6.93
C HIS A 124 -15.73 -11.57 7.22
N SER A 125 -16.02 -10.58 8.06
CA SER A 125 -17.40 -10.20 8.39
C SER A 125 -18.20 -9.76 7.16
N PHE A 126 -17.59 -9.01 6.25
CA PHE A 126 -18.22 -8.58 5.01
C PHE A 126 -18.61 -9.76 4.10
N VAL A 127 -17.68 -10.68 3.86
CA VAL A 127 -17.96 -11.86 3.02
C VAL A 127 -19.00 -12.78 3.68
N GLN A 128 -18.92 -12.95 5.01
CA GLN A 128 -19.90 -13.75 5.73
C GLN A 128 -21.32 -13.16 5.65
N SER A 129 -21.43 -11.83 5.71
CA SER A 129 -22.72 -11.14 5.56
C SER A 129 -23.33 -11.34 4.16
N ILE A 130 -22.49 -11.38 3.12
CA ILE A 130 -22.95 -11.68 1.76
C ILE A 130 -23.51 -13.12 1.67
N ILE A 131 -22.79 -14.08 2.23
CA ILE A 131 -23.22 -15.48 2.26
C ILE A 131 -24.53 -15.65 3.02
N ASN A 132 -24.66 -14.96 4.15
CA ASN A 132 -25.84 -14.99 5.02
C ASN A 132 -26.99 -14.11 4.51
N ARG A 133 -26.80 -13.34 3.43
CA ARG A 133 -27.76 -12.36 2.89
C ARG A 133 -28.18 -11.31 3.92
N ASP A 134 -27.25 -10.92 4.82
CA ASP A 134 -27.47 -9.86 5.79
C ASP A 134 -27.24 -8.49 5.14
N TYR A 135 -28.31 -7.96 4.52
CA TYR A 135 -28.27 -6.68 3.82
C TYR A 135 -27.95 -5.51 4.75
N SER A 136 -28.37 -5.56 6.00
CA SER A 136 -28.09 -4.50 6.98
C SER A 136 -26.60 -4.39 7.25
N MET A 137 -25.94 -5.53 7.49
CA MET A 137 -24.50 -5.58 7.71
C MET A 137 -23.71 -5.22 6.44
N ILE A 138 -24.14 -5.69 5.26
CA ILE A 138 -23.50 -5.35 3.98
C ILE A 138 -23.55 -3.85 3.76
N MET A 139 -24.71 -3.20 3.92
CA MET A 139 -24.86 -1.75 3.76
C MET A 139 -24.02 -0.99 4.80
N GLY A 140 -24.06 -1.38 6.05
CA GLY A 140 -23.29 -0.76 7.13
C GLY A 140 -21.78 -0.80 6.85
N LEU A 141 -21.24 -1.95 6.47
CA LEU A 141 -19.83 -2.10 6.12
C LEU A 141 -19.46 -1.32 4.84
N THR A 142 -20.34 -1.31 3.84
CA THR A 142 -20.11 -0.54 2.60
C THR A 142 -20.01 0.95 2.89
N ILE A 143 -20.92 1.51 3.71
CA ILE A 143 -20.90 2.91 4.13
C ILE A 143 -19.60 3.18 4.92
N PHE A 144 -19.26 2.32 5.86
CA PHE A 144 -18.03 2.44 6.66
C PHE A 144 -16.78 2.49 5.79
N TYR A 145 -16.66 1.58 4.81
CA TYR A 145 -15.53 1.56 3.86
C TYR A 145 -15.49 2.79 2.98
N SER A 146 -16.66 3.26 2.51
CA SER A 146 -16.76 4.49 1.72
C SER A 146 -16.31 5.71 2.51
N CYS A 147 -16.68 5.81 3.78
CA CYS A 147 -16.21 6.88 4.67
C CYS A 147 -14.69 6.86 4.85
N ILE A 148 -14.09 5.67 5.07
CA ILE A 148 -12.63 5.54 5.18
C ILE A 148 -11.95 5.94 3.88
N LEU A 149 -12.46 5.50 2.71
CA LEU A 149 -11.91 5.87 1.42
C LEU A 149 -11.94 7.39 1.19
N LEU A 150 -13.09 8.02 1.43
CA LEU A 150 -13.25 9.46 1.26
C LEU A 150 -12.32 10.24 2.21
N LEU A 151 -12.18 9.78 3.44
CA LEU A 151 -11.29 10.38 4.43
C LEU A 151 -9.82 10.22 4.01
N ALA A 152 -9.43 9.06 3.49
CA ALA A 152 -8.09 8.81 2.99
C ALA A 152 -7.75 9.69 1.77
N VAL A 153 -8.69 9.82 0.81
CA VAL A 153 -8.55 10.72 -0.34
C VAL A 153 -8.40 12.17 0.13
N TRP A 154 -9.29 12.63 1.00
CA TRP A 154 -9.24 13.98 1.54
C TRP A 154 -7.93 14.31 2.26
N LEU A 155 -7.40 13.38 3.05
CA LEU A 155 -6.10 13.53 3.72
C LEU A 155 -4.95 13.63 2.70
N ILE A 156 -4.93 12.79 1.69
CA ILE A 156 -3.89 12.82 0.66
C ILE A 156 -3.98 14.12 -0.15
N ASP A 157 -5.17 14.56 -0.55
CA ASP A 157 -5.37 15.82 -1.25
C ASP A 157 -4.90 17.01 -0.40
N THR A 158 -5.15 16.98 0.91
CA THR A 158 -4.64 17.98 1.83
C THR A 158 -3.10 17.97 1.87
N ILE A 159 -2.47 16.81 1.93
CA ILE A 159 -1.01 16.68 1.87
C ILE A 159 -0.46 17.23 0.55
N TYR A 160 -1.16 16.99 -0.56
CA TYR A 160 -0.79 17.54 -1.87
C TYR A 160 -0.72 19.07 -1.85
N LEU A 161 -1.72 19.74 -1.27
CA LEU A 161 -1.76 21.20 -1.18
C LEU A 161 -0.56 21.77 -0.40
N PHE A 162 -0.05 21.04 0.59
CA PHE A 162 1.15 21.44 1.34
C PHE A 162 2.46 21.17 0.59
N LEU A 163 2.51 20.12 -0.23
CA LEU A 163 3.72 19.72 -0.95
C LEU A 163 3.92 20.45 -2.27
N ASP A 164 2.83 20.85 -2.95
CA ASP A 164 2.88 21.59 -4.21
C ASP A 164 2.17 22.92 -4.11
N PRO A 165 2.92 24.03 -3.81
CA PRO A 165 2.34 25.37 -3.75
C PRO A 165 1.72 25.85 -5.07
N ARG A 166 2.06 25.22 -6.21
CA ARG A 166 1.55 25.60 -7.54
C ARG A 166 0.07 25.24 -7.74
N LEU A 167 -0.49 24.38 -6.89
CA LEU A 167 -1.90 24.03 -6.92
C LEU A 167 -2.79 25.05 -6.19
N LYS A 168 -2.18 26.02 -5.48
CA LYS A 168 -2.88 27.05 -4.73
C LYS A 168 -3.49 28.16 -5.61
N ASP A 169 -3.04 28.25 -6.86
CA ASP A 169 -3.42 29.31 -7.81
C ASP A 169 -4.38 28.78 -8.91
N ARG A 170 -5.04 27.66 -8.71
CA ARG A 170 -6.12 27.12 -9.53
C ARG A 170 -7.40 26.99 -8.73
#